data_78b952d745e3cecb87a9f13eeef2868a
#
_entry.id   78b952d745e3cecb87a9f13eeef2868a
#
_cell.length_a   1.000
_cell.length_b   1.000
_cell.length_c   1.000
_cell.angle_alpha   90.00
_cell.angle_beta   90.00
_cell.angle_gamma   90.00
#
_symmetry.space_group_name_H-M   'P 1'
#
loop_
_entity.id
_entity.type
_entity.pdbx_description
1 polymer ?
#
loop_
_entity_poly.entity_id
_entity_poly.type
_entity_poly.pdbx_seq_one_letter_code
_entity_poly.pdbx_strand_id
1 'polypeptide(L)'
;QVLEFIKQNGFPAKNEQGSQFIHVRVPKPSRMQLEEIGDDVKNQWFDGICATMKYRIDNPEKDSRFIDINYKALILDPQRSLQEIAAHCDLKIGDKYSQSISKYLDHHPKGKHGTHKYNLEQFGLCDNDLKSIFKEYKEKYIL
;
A
#
# COMPACT_ATOMS: atom_id res chain seq x y z
N GLN A 1 9.73 -5.00 20.80
CA GLN A 1 10.80 -6.03 20.89
C GLN A 1 12.09 -5.56 20.20
N VAL A 2 12.07 -5.12 18.93
CA VAL A 2 13.28 -4.61 18.23
C VAL A 2 13.83 -3.37 18.91
N LEU A 3 12.96 -2.42 19.28
CA LEU A 3 13.36 -1.20 20.00
C LEU A 3 13.86 -1.50 21.42
N GLU A 4 13.30 -2.49 22.10
CA GLU A 4 13.79 -2.94 23.41
C GLU A 4 15.14 -3.63 23.29
N PHE A 5 15.34 -4.47 22.26
CA PHE A 5 16.63 -5.08 21.97
C PHE A 5 17.71 -4.04 21.71
N ILE A 6 17.40 -3.02 20.90
CA ILE A 6 18.32 -1.90 20.61
C ILE A 6 18.63 -1.09 21.88
N LYS A 7 17.63 -0.84 22.75
CA LYS A 7 17.83 -0.14 24.03
C LYS A 7 18.70 -0.91 25.00
N GLN A 8 18.58 -2.26 25.03
CA GLN A 8 19.33 -3.12 25.92
C GLN A 8 20.75 -3.41 25.43
N ASN A 9 20.97 -3.51 24.12
CA ASN A 9 22.23 -3.95 23.54
C ASN A 9 22.98 -2.86 22.77
N GLY A 10 22.37 -1.67 22.58
CA GLY A 10 22.95 -0.58 21.80
C GLY A 10 23.02 -0.86 20.30
N PHE A 11 23.39 0.15 19.52
CA PHE A 11 23.81 -0.07 18.14
C PHE A 11 25.26 -0.58 18.14
N PRO A 12 25.57 -1.59 17.31
CA PRO A 12 26.95 -2.05 17.19
C PRO A 12 27.84 -0.87 16.72
N ALA A 13 28.95 -0.67 17.41
CA ALA A 13 29.92 0.30 16.99
C ALA A 13 30.47 -0.08 15.60
N LYS A 14 30.65 0.90 14.73
CA LYS A 14 31.33 0.71 13.45
C LYS A 14 32.75 0.25 13.72
N ASN A 15 33.16 -0.87 13.14
CA ASN A 15 34.59 -1.20 13.12
C ASN A 15 35.30 -0.38 12.04
N GLU A 16 36.63 -0.32 12.09
CA GLU A 16 37.48 0.41 11.17
C GLU A 16 37.39 -0.04 9.70
N GLN A 17 36.69 -1.14 9.42
CA GLN A 17 36.48 -1.73 8.09
C GLN A 17 35.04 -1.55 7.54
N GLY A 18 34.19 -0.74 8.18
CA GLY A 18 32.91 -0.27 7.67
C GLY A 18 31.82 -1.34 7.56
N SER A 19 30.87 -1.32 8.45
CA SER A 19 29.60 -2.06 8.53
C SER A 19 29.66 -3.56 8.79
N GLN A 20 29.59 -3.93 10.07
CA GLN A 20 29.10 -5.26 10.42
C GLN A 20 27.57 -5.26 10.35
N PHE A 21 27.02 -6.07 9.43
CA PHE A 21 25.61 -6.41 9.45
C PHE A 21 25.36 -7.41 10.57
N ILE A 22 24.65 -7.00 11.61
CA ILE A 22 24.11 -7.96 12.56
C ILE A 22 22.95 -8.67 11.87
N HIS A 23 23.14 -9.91 11.51
CA HIS A 23 22.04 -10.78 11.09
C HIS A 23 21.17 -11.10 12.31
N VAL A 24 20.22 -10.21 12.61
CA VAL A 24 19.17 -10.54 13.57
C VAL A 24 18.29 -11.59 12.91
N ARG A 25 18.37 -12.82 13.39
CA ARG A 25 17.45 -13.86 12.98
C ARG A 25 16.10 -13.56 13.64
N VAL A 26 15.24 -12.81 12.93
CA VAL A 26 13.86 -12.61 13.36
C VAL A 26 13.17 -13.97 13.24
N PRO A 27 12.64 -14.55 14.34
CA PRO A 27 11.90 -15.80 14.24
C PRO A 27 10.71 -15.62 13.29
N LYS A 28 10.43 -16.64 12.49
CA LYS A 28 9.25 -16.63 11.64
C LYS A 28 8.01 -16.51 12.55
N PRO A 29 7.04 -15.65 12.19
CA PRO A 29 5.81 -15.52 12.96
C PRO A 29 5.08 -16.86 13.01
N SER A 30 4.47 -17.17 14.15
CA SER A 30 3.60 -18.32 14.29
C SER A 30 2.32 -18.13 13.46
N ARG A 31 1.59 -19.21 13.20
CA ARG A 31 0.29 -19.14 12.49
C ARG A 31 -0.66 -18.17 13.17
N MET A 32 -0.80 -18.25 14.48
CA MET A 32 -1.66 -17.36 15.27
C MET A 32 -1.29 -15.88 15.10
N GLN A 33 0.01 -15.56 15.10
CA GLN A 33 0.47 -14.18 14.86
C GLN A 33 0.17 -13.69 13.43
N LEU A 34 0.20 -14.59 12.44
CA LEU A 34 -0.18 -14.23 11.07
C LEU A 34 -1.68 -13.98 10.94
N GLU A 35 -2.51 -14.79 11.61
CA GLU A 35 -3.97 -14.62 11.64
C GLU A 35 -4.36 -13.30 12.34
N GLU A 36 -3.72 -12.96 13.46
CA GLU A 36 -3.89 -11.67 14.16
C GLU A 36 -3.52 -10.49 13.23
N ILE A 37 -2.39 -10.58 12.53
CA ILE A 37 -1.98 -9.55 11.55
C ILE A 37 -3.02 -9.43 10.43
N GLY A 38 -3.55 -10.55 9.95
CA GLY A 38 -4.57 -10.56 8.91
C GLY A 38 -5.84 -9.85 9.35
N ASP A 39 -6.32 -10.14 10.55
CA ASP A 39 -7.50 -9.50 11.12
C ASP A 39 -7.28 -8.01 11.38
N ASP A 40 -6.15 -7.63 11.94
CA ASP A 40 -5.81 -6.23 12.20
C ASP A 40 -5.77 -5.42 10.90
N VAL A 41 -5.09 -5.92 9.87
CA VAL A 41 -5.00 -5.25 8.57
C VAL A 41 -6.38 -5.16 7.91
N LYS A 42 -7.17 -6.25 7.91
CA LYS A 42 -8.53 -6.25 7.37
C LYS A 42 -9.40 -5.19 8.05
N ASN A 43 -9.41 -5.16 9.39
CA ASN A 43 -10.22 -4.23 10.17
C ASN A 43 -9.78 -2.78 9.95
N GLN A 44 -8.47 -2.51 9.95
CA GLN A 44 -7.93 -1.18 9.68
C GLN A 44 -8.36 -0.63 8.31
N TRP A 45 -8.29 -1.46 7.27
CA TRP A 45 -8.75 -1.06 5.93
C TRP A 45 -10.26 -0.88 5.86
N PHE A 46 -11.02 -1.77 6.49
CA PHE A 46 -12.47 -1.68 6.53
C PHE A 46 -12.93 -0.40 7.23
N ASP A 47 -12.40 -0.11 8.41
CA ASP A 47 -12.74 1.08 9.18
C ASP A 47 -12.37 2.37 8.42
N GLY A 48 -11.19 2.41 7.81
CA GLY A 48 -10.75 3.55 6.99
C GLY A 48 -11.64 3.80 5.78
N ILE A 49 -12.03 2.73 5.08
CA ILE A 49 -12.94 2.81 3.93
C ILE A 49 -14.34 3.25 4.38
N CYS A 50 -14.89 2.67 5.44
CA CYS A 50 -16.19 3.06 5.99
C CYS A 50 -16.19 4.54 6.43
N ALA A 51 -15.14 5.00 7.09
CA ALA A 51 -15.01 6.40 7.48
C ALA A 51 -14.98 7.33 6.27
N THR A 52 -14.24 6.96 5.22
CA THR A 52 -14.16 7.72 3.97
C THR A 52 -15.50 7.77 3.26
N MET A 53 -16.18 6.62 3.12
CA MET A 53 -17.51 6.55 2.51
C MET A 53 -18.52 7.42 3.27
N LYS A 54 -18.54 7.28 4.59
CA LYS A 54 -19.41 8.09 5.46
C LYS A 54 -19.14 9.58 5.28
N TYR A 55 -17.88 10.00 5.30
CA TYR A 55 -17.52 11.40 5.09
C TYR A 55 -18.03 11.94 3.75
N ARG A 56 -17.88 11.18 2.66
CA ARG A 56 -18.35 11.56 1.32
C ARG A 56 -19.86 11.65 1.24
N ILE A 57 -20.57 10.73 1.90
CA ILE A 57 -22.04 10.75 1.98
C ILE A 57 -22.55 11.94 2.79
N ASP A 58 -21.92 12.22 3.92
CA ASP A 58 -22.31 13.32 4.82
C ASP A 58 -21.94 14.72 4.25
N ASN A 59 -21.00 14.78 3.27
CA ASN A 59 -20.51 16.02 2.68
C ASN A 59 -20.51 15.94 1.14
N PRO A 60 -21.68 15.82 0.50
CA PRO A 60 -21.76 15.64 -0.96
C PRO A 60 -21.16 16.80 -1.75
N GLU A 61 -21.16 18.02 -1.19
CA GLU A 61 -20.54 19.21 -1.79
C GLU A 61 -19.01 19.10 -1.89
N LYS A 62 -18.41 18.20 -1.13
CA LYS A 62 -16.95 17.95 -1.13
C LYS A 62 -16.58 16.71 -1.94
N ASP A 63 -17.53 15.99 -2.48
CA ASP A 63 -17.26 14.73 -3.22
C ASP A 63 -16.38 14.98 -4.46
N SER A 64 -16.52 16.12 -5.09
CA SER A 64 -15.65 16.55 -6.21
C SER A 64 -14.17 16.70 -5.85
N ARG A 65 -13.80 16.69 -4.57
CA ARG A 65 -12.40 16.74 -4.11
C ARG A 65 -11.74 15.36 -4.05
N PHE A 66 -12.52 14.29 -4.26
CA PHE A 66 -12.02 12.92 -4.31
C PHE A 66 -11.88 12.47 -5.75
N ILE A 67 -10.86 11.70 -6.02
CA ILE A 67 -10.70 10.95 -7.27
C ILE A 67 -10.46 9.49 -6.93
N ASP A 68 -11.25 8.61 -7.50
CA ASP A 68 -11.14 7.17 -7.29
C ASP A 68 -10.33 6.57 -8.43
N ILE A 69 -9.17 6.00 -8.12
CA ILE A 69 -8.26 5.40 -9.11
C ILE A 69 -8.27 3.88 -8.97
N ASN A 70 -8.66 3.21 -10.04
CA ASN A 70 -8.60 1.76 -10.08
C ASN A 70 -7.13 1.30 -10.12
N TYR A 71 -6.73 0.47 -9.12
CA TYR A 71 -5.35 0.00 -9.01
C TYR A 71 -4.85 -0.77 -10.26
N LYS A 72 -5.72 -1.55 -10.90
CA LYS A 72 -5.35 -2.27 -12.14
C LYS A 72 -5.07 -1.29 -13.28
N ALA A 73 -5.89 -0.23 -13.42
CA ALA A 73 -5.66 0.81 -14.41
C ALA A 73 -4.35 1.56 -14.14
N LEU A 74 -4.08 1.91 -12.88
CA LEU A 74 -2.83 2.56 -12.46
C LEU A 74 -1.60 1.71 -12.82
N ILE A 75 -1.64 0.40 -12.60
CA ILE A 75 -0.50 -0.49 -12.93
C ILE A 75 -0.37 -0.71 -14.43
N LEU A 76 -1.47 -0.71 -15.16
CA LEU A 76 -1.48 -0.93 -16.62
C LEU A 76 -0.97 0.30 -17.38
N ASP A 77 -1.46 1.48 -17.00
CA ASP A 77 -1.09 2.76 -17.60
C ASP A 77 -0.92 3.85 -16.53
N PRO A 78 0.25 3.89 -15.87
CA PRO A 78 0.54 4.88 -14.83
C PRO A 78 0.52 6.32 -15.35
N GLN A 79 0.91 6.55 -16.62
CA GLN A 79 0.95 7.88 -17.19
C GLN A 79 -0.46 8.45 -17.34
N ARG A 80 -1.38 7.65 -17.86
CA ARG A 80 -2.79 8.04 -18.00
C ARG A 80 -3.42 8.34 -16.64
N SER A 81 -3.22 7.47 -15.67
CA SER A 81 -3.74 7.67 -14.31
C SER A 81 -3.21 8.96 -13.67
N LEU A 82 -1.93 9.27 -13.87
CA LEU A 82 -1.34 10.53 -13.39
C LEU A 82 -1.90 11.76 -14.12
N GLN A 83 -2.22 11.65 -15.42
CA GLN A 83 -2.88 12.72 -16.16
C GLN A 83 -4.30 12.97 -15.64
N GLU A 84 -5.05 11.91 -15.34
CA GLU A 84 -6.38 11.99 -14.74
C GLU A 84 -6.33 12.67 -13.36
N ILE A 85 -5.38 12.31 -12.51
CA ILE A 85 -5.16 12.95 -11.20
C ILE A 85 -4.81 14.43 -11.37
N ALA A 86 -3.89 14.75 -12.27
CA ALA A 86 -3.49 16.13 -12.51
C ALA A 86 -4.63 16.99 -13.03
N ALA A 87 -5.41 16.45 -13.98
CA ALA A 87 -6.60 17.14 -14.50
C ALA A 87 -7.64 17.39 -13.39
N HIS A 88 -7.85 16.40 -12.50
CA HIS A 88 -8.74 16.56 -11.36
C HIS A 88 -8.27 17.65 -10.37
N CYS A 89 -6.97 17.85 -10.25
CA CYS A 89 -6.36 18.87 -9.39
C CYS A 89 -6.10 20.20 -10.13
N ASP A 90 -6.63 20.40 -11.34
CA ASP A 90 -6.35 21.56 -12.21
C ASP A 90 -4.85 21.79 -12.48
N LEU A 91 -4.05 20.72 -12.46
CA LEU A 91 -2.63 20.75 -12.73
C LEU A 91 -2.34 20.37 -14.19
N LYS A 92 -1.41 21.08 -14.83
CA LYS A 92 -0.94 20.75 -16.18
C LYS A 92 0.32 19.91 -16.13
N ILE A 93 0.26 18.70 -16.66
CA ILE A 93 1.44 17.86 -16.86
C ILE A 93 2.05 18.20 -18.22
N GLY A 94 3.22 18.83 -18.20
CA GLY A 94 3.98 19.12 -19.41
C GLY A 94 4.84 17.92 -19.86
N ASP A 95 5.38 17.99 -21.09
CA ASP A 95 6.18 16.92 -21.71
C ASP A 95 7.40 16.50 -20.87
N LYS A 96 8.05 17.45 -20.21
CA LYS A 96 9.19 17.20 -19.35
C LYS A 96 8.82 16.27 -18.18
N TYR A 97 7.64 16.45 -17.61
CA TYR A 97 7.15 15.61 -16.52
C TYR A 97 6.80 14.20 -17.02
N SER A 98 6.12 14.10 -18.15
CA SER A 98 5.81 12.82 -18.79
C SER A 98 7.06 12.02 -19.12
N GLN A 99 8.11 12.67 -19.63
CA GLN A 99 9.40 12.04 -19.88
C GLN A 99 10.08 11.56 -18.58
N SER A 100 9.97 12.32 -17.50
CA SER A 100 10.52 11.94 -16.20
C SER A 100 9.83 10.72 -15.62
N ILE A 101 8.49 10.62 -15.78
CA ILE A 101 7.72 9.44 -15.38
C ILE A 101 8.17 8.22 -16.18
N SER A 102 8.29 8.34 -17.51
CA SER A 102 8.77 7.22 -18.35
C SER A 102 10.13 6.72 -17.89
N LYS A 103 11.08 7.64 -17.69
CA LYS A 103 12.43 7.29 -17.18
C LYS A 103 12.37 6.60 -15.82
N TYR A 104 11.51 7.08 -14.91
CA TYR A 104 11.35 6.45 -13.60
C TYR A 104 10.84 5.02 -13.72
N LEU A 105 9.81 4.78 -14.55
CA LEU A 105 9.23 3.47 -14.77
C LEU A 105 10.24 2.50 -15.40
N ASP A 106 11.04 2.96 -16.36
CA ASP A 106 12.11 2.17 -17.00
C ASP A 106 13.17 1.72 -15.98
N HIS A 107 13.52 2.57 -15.03
CA HIS A 107 14.48 2.25 -13.97
C HIS A 107 13.90 1.43 -12.82
N HIS A 108 12.58 1.39 -12.71
CA HIS A 108 11.84 0.68 -11.65
C HIS A 108 10.84 -0.32 -12.24
N PRO A 109 11.30 -1.29 -13.04
CA PRO A 109 10.40 -2.28 -13.62
C PRO A 109 9.74 -3.11 -12.52
N LYS A 110 8.50 -3.53 -12.78
CA LYS A 110 7.75 -4.42 -11.91
C LYS A 110 8.57 -5.69 -11.61
N GLY A 111 8.71 -6.01 -10.34
CA GLY A 111 9.47 -7.21 -9.93
C GLY A 111 10.97 -6.98 -9.73
N LYS A 112 11.50 -5.75 -9.87
CA LYS A 112 12.92 -5.43 -9.64
C LYS A 112 13.46 -5.95 -8.28
N HIS A 113 12.62 -5.98 -7.25
CA HIS A 113 12.97 -6.43 -5.90
C HIS A 113 12.41 -7.82 -5.56
N GLY A 114 12.05 -8.61 -6.58
CA GLY A 114 11.44 -9.93 -6.42
C GLY A 114 9.91 -9.88 -6.37
N THR A 115 9.31 -11.07 -6.42
CA THR A 115 7.86 -11.21 -6.35
C THR A 115 7.50 -11.85 -5.01
N HIS A 116 6.82 -11.12 -4.16
CA HIS A 116 6.25 -11.70 -2.94
C HIS A 116 4.99 -12.48 -3.31
N LYS A 117 4.97 -13.75 -2.92
CA LYS A 117 3.78 -14.59 -3.04
C LYS A 117 3.11 -14.64 -1.67
N TYR A 118 2.00 -13.97 -1.55
CA TYR A 118 1.14 -14.02 -0.36
C TYR A 118 -0.08 -14.87 -0.66
N ASN A 119 -0.49 -15.65 0.33
CA ASN A 119 -1.74 -16.38 0.30
C ASN A 119 -2.61 -15.86 1.46
N LEU A 120 -3.85 -15.49 1.17
CA LEU A 120 -4.79 -14.98 2.17
C LEU A 120 -5.00 -15.97 3.33
N GLU A 121 -5.02 -17.26 3.03
CA GLU A 121 -5.20 -18.33 4.01
C GLU A 121 -4.08 -18.36 5.07
N GLN A 122 -2.86 -17.93 4.73
CA GLN A 122 -1.76 -17.82 5.69
C GLN A 122 -2.05 -16.79 6.79
N PHE A 123 -2.91 -15.83 6.48
CA PHE A 123 -3.33 -14.75 7.37
C PHE A 123 -4.74 -14.96 7.91
N GLY A 124 -5.29 -16.18 7.80
CA GLY A 124 -6.65 -16.48 8.24
C GLY A 124 -7.76 -15.78 7.45
N LEU A 125 -7.44 -15.22 6.28
CA LEU A 125 -8.36 -14.45 5.46
C LEU A 125 -8.96 -15.31 4.35
N CYS A 126 -10.24 -15.07 4.05
CA CYS A 126 -10.96 -15.69 2.94
C CYS A 126 -11.32 -14.66 1.87
N ASP A 127 -11.07 -14.98 0.60
CA ASP A 127 -11.35 -14.07 -0.53
C ASP A 127 -12.85 -13.71 -0.63
N ASN A 128 -13.72 -14.67 -0.37
CA ASN A 128 -15.18 -14.43 -0.42
C ASN A 128 -15.65 -13.48 0.69
N ASP A 129 -15.07 -13.61 1.88
CA ASP A 129 -15.41 -12.72 3.01
C ASP A 129 -14.93 -11.30 2.72
N LEU A 130 -13.70 -11.15 2.20
CA LEU A 130 -13.18 -9.84 1.78
C LEU A 130 -14.02 -9.22 0.66
N LYS A 131 -14.41 -10.01 -0.34
CA LYS A 131 -15.32 -9.54 -1.40
C LYS A 131 -16.65 -9.06 -0.86
N SER A 132 -17.20 -9.77 0.12
CA SER A 132 -18.47 -9.43 0.76
C SER A 132 -18.35 -8.13 1.57
N ILE A 133 -17.33 -8.02 2.41
CA ILE A 133 -17.09 -6.87 3.30
C ILE A 133 -16.89 -5.58 2.48
N PHE A 134 -16.12 -5.64 1.38
CA PHE A 134 -15.80 -4.48 0.56
C PHE A 134 -16.73 -4.29 -0.66
N LYS A 135 -17.84 -5.04 -0.74
CA LYS A 135 -18.75 -5.02 -1.88
C LYS A 135 -19.31 -3.62 -2.16
N GLU A 136 -19.89 -2.99 -1.17
CA GLU A 136 -20.53 -1.67 -1.30
C GLU A 136 -19.54 -0.60 -1.79
N TYR A 137 -18.34 -0.58 -1.21
CA TYR A 137 -17.29 0.34 -1.64
C TYR A 137 -16.91 0.11 -3.10
N LYS A 138 -16.72 -1.13 -3.50
CA LYS A 138 -16.33 -1.48 -4.87
C LYS A 138 -17.41 -1.10 -5.88
N GLU A 139 -18.66 -1.39 -5.58
CA GLU A 139 -19.79 -1.07 -6.46
C GLU A 139 -19.99 0.42 -6.61
N LYS A 140 -19.69 1.21 -5.59
CA LYS A 140 -19.91 2.66 -5.62
C LYS A 140 -18.75 3.45 -6.22
N TYR A 141 -17.50 3.03 -6.00
CA TYR A 141 -16.32 3.86 -6.30
C TYR A 141 -15.29 3.21 -7.25
N ILE A 142 -15.37 1.92 -7.54
CA ILE A 142 -14.30 1.22 -8.29
C ILE A 142 -14.79 0.62 -9.62
N LEU A 143 -16.08 0.46 -9.81
CA LEU A 143 -16.64 -0.12 -11.05
C LEU A 143 -16.71 0.89 -12.18
#